data_05e3afc438f657008be1562116993ff0
#
_entry.id   05e3afc438f657008be1562116993ff0
#
_cell.length_a   1.000
_cell.length_b   1.000
_cell.length_c   1.000
_cell.angle_alpha   90.00
_cell.angle_beta   90.00
_cell.angle_gamma   90.00
#
_symmetry.space_group_name_H-M   'P 1'
#
loop_
_entity.id
_entity.type
_entity.pdbx_description
1 polymer ?
#
loop_
_entity_poly.entity_id
_entity_poly.type
_entity_poly.pdbx_seq_one_letter_code
_entity_poly.pdbx_strand_id
1 'polypeptide(L)' 'MILKRDGKYVVTDRNGDRKFGTYKTLKEAKKRLQQVHYFKYAGK' A
#
# COMPACT_ATOMS: atom_id res chain seq x y z
N MET A 1 1.77 4.62 0.92
CA MET A 1 0.81 5.32 1.76
C MET A 1 -0.50 4.53 1.83
N ILE A 2 -1.10 4.50 2.98
CA ILE A 2 -2.35 3.76 3.17
C ILE A 2 -3.47 4.73 3.50
N LEU A 3 -4.54 4.66 2.72
CA LEU A 3 -5.72 5.49 2.92
C LEU A 3 -6.90 4.62 3.32
N LYS A 4 -7.70 5.10 4.25
CA LYS A 4 -8.89 4.38 4.68
C LYS A 4 -10.11 4.97 4.00
N ARG A 5 -10.89 4.13 3.31
CA ARG A 5 -12.10 4.54 2.61
C ARG A 5 -13.18 3.50 2.76
N ASP A 6 -14.33 3.91 3.25
CA ASP A 6 -15.51 3.04 3.32
C ASP A 6 -15.21 1.68 3.93
N GLY A 7 -14.45 1.69 5.01
CA GLY A 7 -14.10 0.44 5.68
C GLY A 7 -13.05 -0.39 4.96
N LYS A 8 -12.44 0.18 3.95
CA LYS A 8 -11.38 -0.50 3.21
C LYS A 8 -10.10 0.32 3.27
N TYR A 9 -8.99 -0.36 3.05
CA TYR A 9 -7.68 0.29 3.05
C TYR A 9 -7.10 0.26 1.65
N VAL A 10 -6.78 1.44 1.14
CA VAL A 10 -6.21 1.59 -0.20
C VAL A 10 -4.73 1.90 -0.06
N VAL A 11 -3.91 1.11 -0.70
CA VAL A 11 -2.46 1.32 -0.69
C VAL A 11 -2.10 2.12 -1.93
N THR A 12 -1.45 3.25 -1.71
CA THR A 12 -1.02 4.12 -2.80
C THR A 12 0.45 4.46 -2.66
N ASP A 13 1.00 5.10 -3.69
CA ASP A 13 2.36 5.55 -3.60
C ASP A 13 2.44 6.81 -2.73
N ARG A 14 3.64 7.39 -2.66
CA ARG A 14 3.88 8.55 -1.81
C ARG A 14 3.00 9.75 -2.16
N ASN A 15 2.74 9.93 -3.44
CA ASN A 15 1.94 11.05 -3.91
C ASN A 15 0.45 10.76 -3.98
N GLY A 16 0.10 9.48 -3.88
CA GLY A 16 -1.28 9.08 -4.01
C GLY A 16 -1.76 8.97 -5.44
N ASP A 17 -0.86 9.06 -6.39
CA ASP A 17 -1.22 8.98 -7.81
C ASP A 17 -1.50 7.56 -8.27
N ARG A 18 -0.81 6.60 -7.69
CA ARG A 18 -0.95 5.21 -8.10
C ARG A 18 -1.51 4.38 -6.98
N LYS A 19 -2.47 3.55 -7.32
CA LYS A 19 -3.03 2.58 -6.38
C LYS A 19 -2.34 1.25 -6.56
N PHE A 20 -1.84 0.70 -5.48
CA PHE A 20 -1.23 -0.63 -5.50
C PHE A 20 -2.24 -1.72 -5.17
N GLY A 21 -3.33 -1.36 -4.52
CA GLY A 21 -4.35 -2.32 -4.20
C GLY A 21 -5.29 -1.82 -3.13
N THR A 22 -6.41 -2.52 -2.99
CA THR A 22 -7.40 -2.24 -1.96
C THR A 22 -7.55 -3.48 -1.09
N TYR A 23 -7.53 -3.30 0.22
CA TYR A 23 -7.56 -4.41 1.17
C TYR A 23 -8.63 -4.18 2.22
N LYS A 24 -9.15 -5.26 2.78
CA LYS A 24 -10.18 -5.19 3.80
C LYS A 24 -9.62 -4.88 5.18
N THR A 25 -8.37 -5.22 5.41
CA THR A 25 -7.75 -5.02 6.71
C THR A 25 -6.48 -4.20 6.58
N LEU A 26 -6.17 -3.50 7.66
CA LEU A 26 -4.95 -2.71 7.71
C LEU A 26 -3.72 -3.60 7.65
N LYS A 27 -3.82 -4.77 8.23
CA LYS A 27 -2.70 -5.71 8.25
C LYS A 27 -2.28 -6.09 6.85
N GLU A 28 -3.25 -6.38 5.99
CA GLU A 28 -2.96 -6.73 4.60
C GLU A 28 -2.40 -5.54 3.83
N ALA A 29 -2.96 -4.36 4.07
CA ALA A 29 -2.48 -3.15 3.42
C ALA A 29 -1.03 -2.85 3.80
N LYS A 30 -0.71 -2.98 5.07
CA LYS A 30 0.66 -2.78 5.55
C LYS A 30 1.62 -3.78 4.93
N LYS A 31 1.17 -5.01 4.82
CA LYS A 31 2.00 -6.06 4.24
C LYS A 31 2.34 -5.74 2.79
N ARG A 32 1.34 -5.29 2.05
CA ARG A 32 1.57 -4.92 0.65
C ARG A 32 2.50 -3.72 0.53
N LEU A 33 2.28 -2.73 1.37
CA LEU A 33 3.12 -1.54 1.36
C LEU A 33 4.57 -1.90 1.66
N GLN A 34 4.76 -2.79 2.60
CA GLN A 34 6.09 -3.26 2.96
C GLN A 34 6.76 -3.96 1.80
N GLN A 35 6.01 -4.77 1.06
CA GLN A 35 6.53 -5.44 -0.13
C GLN A 35 6.97 -4.45 -1.19
N VAL A 36 6.17 -3.43 -1.41
CA VAL A 36 6.50 -2.40 -2.38
C VAL A 36 7.79 -1.69 -1.99
N HIS A 37 7.92 -1.36 -0.71
CA HIS A 37 9.15 -0.75 -0.21
C HIS A 37 10.34 -1.68 -0.40
N TYR A 38 10.13 -2.94 -0.16
CA TYR A 38 11.19 -3.93 -0.28
C TYR A 38 11.71 -4.00 -1.71
N PHE A 39 10.82 -4.06 -2.67
CA PHE A 39 11.20 -4.09 -4.07
C PHE A 39 11.94 -2.83 -4.48
N LYS A 40 11.50 -1.71 -3.95
CA LYS A 40 12.08 -0.43 -4.31
C LYS A 40 13.53 -0.33 -3.86
N TYR A 41 13.83 -0.86 -2.69
CA TYR A 41 15.19 -0.78 -2.15
C TYR A 41 16.05 -1.97 -2.50
N ALA A 42 15.46 -3.13 -2.53
CA ALA A 42 16.21 -4.36 -2.82
C ALA A 42 16.47 -4.55 -4.30
N GLY A 43 15.76 -3.82 -5.14
CA GLY A 43 15.90 -3.97 -6.58
C GLY A 43 17.08 -3.24 -7.19
N LYS A 44 17.92 -2.74 -6.38
CA LYS A 44 19.07 -1.99 -6.89
C LYS A 44 20.04 -2.87 -7.62
#